data_cae581d7aee7365f5a49f69a3cacefcd
#
_entry.id   cae581d7aee7365f5a49f69a3cacefcd
#
_cell.length_a   1.000
_cell.length_b   1.000
_cell.length_c   1.000
_cell.angle_alpha   90.00
_cell.angle_beta   90.00
_cell.angle_gamma   90.00
#
_symmetry.space_group_name_H-M   'P 1'
#
loop_
_entity.id
_entity.type
_entity.pdbx_description
1 polymer ?
#
loop_
_entity_poly.entity_id
_entity_poly.type
_entity_poly.pdbx_seq_one_letter_code
_entity_poly.pdbx_strand_id
1 'polypeptide(L)'
;MNQLANALGTKFVESKEQLRIRTFDLNGVTFKIKVPLTVESDLMFEKNKIVDEAKAKQFYDEMANEFITYKDKYASEPEIVYKDDDIIVKNISLKETARNKALTQNRITSLFQLIVPEDPNFDMSTITYADIDENFPFNVQIELIEEIAKVISPSYTQNKGK
;
A
#
# COMPACT_ATOMS: atom_id res chain seq x y z
N MET A 1 -13.34 -28.90 4.82
CA MET A 1 -12.57 -28.44 5.99
C MET A 1 -11.25 -29.20 6.04
N ASN A 2 -10.16 -28.56 6.33
CA ASN A 2 -8.82 -29.16 6.38
C ASN A 2 -8.74 -30.16 7.53
N GLN A 3 -8.09 -31.31 7.30
CA GLN A 3 -7.94 -32.39 8.31
C GLN A 3 -7.29 -31.89 9.61
N LEU A 4 -6.32 -30.97 9.51
CA LEU A 4 -5.67 -30.39 10.70
C LEU A 4 -6.67 -29.59 11.55
N ALA A 5 -7.51 -28.77 10.92
CA ALA A 5 -8.52 -27.99 11.65
C ALA A 5 -9.50 -28.90 12.40
N ASN A 6 -9.91 -30.01 11.77
CA ASN A 6 -10.77 -31.00 12.42
C ASN A 6 -10.07 -31.69 13.60
N ALA A 7 -8.79 -32.02 13.43
CA ALA A 7 -7.98 -32.62 14.50
C ALA A 7 -7.77 -31.72 15.72
N LEU A 8 -7.74 -30.39 15.51
CA LEU A 8 -7.62 -29.39 16.57
C LEU A 8 -8.95 -29.07 17.28
N GLY A 9 -10.07 -29.56 16.72
CA GLY A 9 -11.38 -29.49 17.35
C GLY A 9 -12.18 -28.24 17.07
N THR A 10 -13.45 -28.28 17.49
CA THR A 10 -14.46 -27.23 17.22
C THR A 10 -14.04 -25.85 17.74
N LYS A 11 -13.50 -25.80 18.97
CA LYS A 11 -13.07 -24.54 19.58
C LYS A 11 -11.99 -23.83 18.77
N PHE A 12 -11.06 -24.58 18.18
CA PHE A 12 -10.06 -24.04 17.26
C PHE A 12 -10.72 -23.49 16.00
N VAL A 13 -11.64 -24.26 15.39
CA VAL A 13 -12.33 -23.85 14.16
C VAL A 13 -13.10 -22.54 14.36
N GLU A 14 -13.74 -22.38 15.51
CA GLU A 14 -14.50 -21.17 15.86
C GLU A 14 -13.62 -19.95 16.10
N SER A 15 -12.39 -20.14 16.61
CA SER A 15 -11.53 -19.04 17.07
C SER A 15 -10.23 -18.87 16.26
N LYS A 16 -10.00 -19.66 15.22
CA LYS A 16 -8.75 -19.63 14.42
C LYS A 16 -8.41 -18.25 13.84
N GLU A 17 -9.42 -17.48 13.48
CA GLU A 17 -9.23 -16.13 12.96
C GLU A 17 -8.61 -15.18 14.00
N GLN A 18 -8.89 -15.40 15.30
CA GLN A 18 -8.31 -14.61 16.39
C GLN A 18 -6.79 -14.79 16.50
N LEU A 19 -6.26 -15.94 16.08
CA LEU A 19 -4.81 -16.20 16.05
C LEU A 19 -4.08 -15.30 15.04
N ARG A 20 -4.83 -14.77 14.06
CA ARG A 20 -4.31 -13.89 13.02
C ARG A 20 -4.38 -12.41 13.39
N ILE A 21 -5.08 -12.05 14.47
CA ILE A 21 -5.28 -10.66 14.86
C ILE A 21 -4.12 -10.18 15.72
N ARG A 22 -3.49 -9.09 15.30
CA ARG A 22 -2.48 -8.34 16.05
C ARG A 22 -2.89 -6.88 16.12
N THR A 23 -2.43 -6.19 17.16
CA THR A 23 -2.76 -4.78 17.39
C THR A 23 -1.53 -3.93 17.52
N PHE A 24 -1.65 -2.66 17.17
CA PHE A 24 -0.69 -1.61 17.50
C PHE A 24 -1.41 -0.30 17.74
N ASP A 25 -0.75 0.62 18.45
CA ASP A 25 -1.25 1.96 18.68
C ASP A 25 -0.45 2.98 17.86
N LEU A 26 -1.16 3.90 17.21
CA LEU A 26 -0.58 5.03 16.53
C LEU A 26 -1.33 6.30 16.93
N ASN A 27 -0.62 7.24 17.55
CA ASN A 27 -1.18 8.53 17.98
C ASN A 27 -2.46 8.41 18.82
N GLY A 28 -2.52 7.40 19.70
CA GLY A 28 -3.69 7.14 20.58
C GLY A 28 -4.83 6.36 19.92
N VAL A 29 -4.67 5.95 18.67
CA VAL A 29 -5.64 5.09 17.97
C VAL A 29 -5.10 3.66 17.90
N THR A 30 -5.89 2.71 18.36
CA THR A 30 -5.55 1.28 18.28
C THR A 30 -6.05 0.69 16.97
N PHE A 31 -5.14 0.11 16.20
CA PHE A 31 -5.45 -0.61 14.97
C PHE A 31 -5.34 -2.11 15.18
N LYS A 32 -6.30 -2.86 14.62
CA LYS A 32 -6.27 -4.31 14.56
C LYS A 32 -5.88 -4.73 13.15
N ILE A 33 -4.93 -5.63 13.04
CA ILE A 33 -4.41 -6.12 11.76
C ILE A 33 -4.62 -7.62 11.66
N LYS A 34 -5.17 -8.06 10.54
CA LYS A 34 -5.26 -9.48 10.21
C LYS A 34 -3.99 -9.91 9.49
N VAL A 35 -3.16 -10.71 10.16
CA VAL A 35 -1.93 -11.23 9.56
C VAL A 35 -2.30 -12.19 8.42
N PRO A 36 -1.81 -11.93 7.19
CA PRO A 36 -2.12 -12.78 6.05
C PRO A 36 -1.51 -14.17 6.18
N LEU A 37 -2.18 -15.18 5.62
CA LEU A 37 -1.56 -16.48 5.38
C LEU A 37 -0.44 -16.33 4.35
N THR A 38 0.52 -17.26 4.32
CA THR A 38 1.66 -17.19 3.37
C THR A 38 1.17 -17.02 1.93
N VAL A 39 0.18 -17.80 1.51
CA VAL A 39 -0.37 -17.71 0.15
C VAL A 39 -1.03 -16.36 -0.13
N GLU A 40 -1.73 -15.78 0.85
CA GLU A 40 -2.35 -14.45 0.73
C GLU A 40 -1.26 -13.37 0.63
N SER A 41 -0.21 -13.49 1.44
CA SER A 41 0.95 -12.60 1.43
C SER A 41 1.68 -12.63 0.09
N ASP A 42 1.95 -13.83 -0.44
CA ASP A 42 2.62 -14.00 -1.74
C ASP A 42 1.81 -13.38 -2.88
N LEU A 43 0.50 -13.62 -2.89
CA LEU A 43 -0.40 -13.00 -3.88
C LEU A 43 -0.43 -11.48 -3.77
N MET A 44 -0.44 -10.94 -2.56
CA MET A 44 -0.40 -9.50 -2.31
C MET A 44 0.92 -8.89 -2.83
N PHE A 45 2.04 -9.51 -2.55
CA PHE A 45 3.35 -9.02 -3.02
C PHE A 45 3.48 -9.10 -4.54
N GLU A 46 3.02 -10.19 -5.16
CA GLU A 46 3.02 -10.30 -6.63
C GLU A 46 2.13 -9.23 -7.27
N LYS A 47 0.94 -9.01 -6.75
CA LYS A 47 0.03 -7.95 -7.21
C LYS A 47 0.65 -6.56 -7.09
N ASN A 48 1.39 -6.29 -6.02
CA ASN A 48 2.02 -5.00 -5.77
C ASN A 48 3.20 -4.70 -6.71
N LYS A 49 3.73 -5.68 -7.42
CA LYS A 49 4.77 -5.49 -8.45
C LYS A 49 4.19 -5.05 -9.80
N ILE A 50 2.88 -5.22 -10.00
CA ILE A 50 2.21 -4.91 -11.26
C ILE A 50 1.85 -3.42 -11.27
N VAL A 51 2.40 -2.70 -12.24
CA VAL A 51 2.08 -1.28 -12.45
C VAL A 51 0.73 -1.16 -13.15
N ASP A 52 -0.16 -0.35 -12.59
CA ASP A 52 -1.32 0.15 -13.33
C ASP A 52 -0.84 1.18 -14.36
N GLU A 53 -0.70 0.74 -15.62
CA GLU A 53 -0.13 1.56 -16.69
C GLU A 53 -1.01 2.78 -17.02
N ALA A 54 -2.33 2.68 -16.91
CA ALA A 54 -3.24 3.80 -17.12
C ALA A 54 -3.04 4.88 -16.05
N LYS A 55 -2.90 4.47 -14.81
CA LYS A 55 -2.65 5.36 -13.68
C LYS A 55 -1.25 6.00 -13.73
N ALA A 56 -0.24 5.20 -14.07
CA ALA A 56 1.12 5.70 -14.28
C ALA A 56 1.17 6.74 -15.41
N LYS A 57 0.45 6.51 -16.52
CA LYS A 57 0.31 7.48 -17.61
C LYS A 57 -0.36 8.77 -17.15
N GLN A 58 -1.43 8.67 -16.39
CA GLN A 58 -2.11 9.86 -15.83
C GLN A 58 -1.14 10.68 -14.97
N PHE A 59 -0.40 10.03 -14.06
CA PHE A 59 0.58 10.73 -13.22
C PHE A 59 1.70 11.35 -14.04
N TYR A 60 2.18 10.65 -15.07
CA TYR A 60 3.16 11.22 -15.99
C TYR A 60 2.62 12.47 -16.70
N ASP A 61 1.42 12.39 -17.25
CA ASP A 61 0.79 13.51 -17.96
C ASP A 61 0.63 14.72 -17.03
N GLU A 62 0.23 14.53 -15.79
CA GLU A 62 0.12 15.59 -14.78
C GLU A 62 1.48 16.22 -14.45
N MET A 63 2.51 15.42 -14.24
CA MET A 63 3.87 15.90 -13.93
C MET A 63 4.53 16.59 -15.13
N ALA A 64 4.30 16.07 -16.34
CA ALA A 64 4.91 16.53 -17.57
C ALA A 64 4.21 17.78 -18.15
N ASN A 65 2.99 18.07 -17.75
CA ASN A 65 2.13 19.10 -18.35
C ASN A 65 2.81 20.48 -18.42
N GLU A 66 3.44 20.93 -17.36
CA GLU A 66 4.15 22.20 -17.33
C GLU A 66 5.31 22.23 -18.34
N PHE A 67 6.10 21.16 -18.37
CA PHE A 67 7.27 21.05 -19.26
C PHE A 67 6.89 20.94 -20.73
N ILE A 68 5.77 20.30 -21.03
CA ILE A 68 5.23 20.21 -22.40
C ILE A 68 4.62 21.53 -22.84
N THR A 69 3.83 22.17 -21.98
CA THR A 69 3.13 23.43 -22.26
C THR A 69 4.11 24.58 -22.48
N TYR A 70 5.17 24.65 -21.67
CA TYR A 70 6.18 25.69 -21.69
C TYR A 70 7.53 25.21 -22.23
N LYS A 71 7.53 24.29 -23.19
CA LYS A 71 8.74 23.69 -23.75
C LYS A 71 9.77 24.71 -24.18
N ASP A 72 9.35 25.77 -24.83
CA ASP A 72 10.26 26.85 -25.31
C ASP A 72 10.95 27.57 -24.14
N LYS A 73 10.24 27.78 -23.04
CA LYS A 73 10.80 28.38 -21.82
C LYS A 73 11.89 27.51 -21.20
N TYR A 74 11.72 26.18 -21.24
CA TYR A 74 12.65 25.23 -20.63
C TYR A 74 13.70 24.69 -21.61
N ALA A 75 13.64 25.06 -22.90
CA ALA A 75 14.54 24.53 -23.94
C ALA A 75 16.02 24.82 -23.67
N SER A 76 16.33 25.95 -23.00
CA SER A 76 17.70 26.33 -22.62
C SER A 76 18.15 25.86 -21.25
N GLU A 77 17.26 25.23 -20.47
CA GLU A 77 17.59 24.74 -19.13
C GLU A 77 18.39 23.41 -19.22
N PRO A 78 19.65 23.39 -18.77
CA PRO A 78 20.50 22.19 -18.92
C PRO A 78 20.04 21.00 -18.04
N GLU A 79 19.25 21.28 -17.00
CA GLU A 79 18.73 20.27 -16.09
C GLU A 79 17.48 19.55 -16.61
N ILE A 80 16.92 20.00 -17.75
CA ILE A 80 15.71 19.44 -18.34
C ILE A 80 16.06 18.84 -19.69
N VAL A 81 15.87 17.52 -19.81
CA VAL A 81 16.14 16.75 -21.04
C VAL A 81 14.82 16.15 -21.54
N TYR A 82 14.47 16.51 -22.78
CA TYR A 82 13.31 15.95 -23.46
C TYR A 82 13.75 14.70 -24.26
N LYS A 83 13.11 13.57 -23.98
CA LYS A 83 13.23 12.32 -24.76
C LYS A 83 11.92 12.03 -25.48
N ASP A 84 11.91 11.05 -26.39
CA ASP A 84 10.73 10.70 -27.18
C ASP A 84 9.52 10.31 -26.32
N ASP A 85 9.75 9.61 -25.22
CA ASP A 85 8.69 9.07 -24.35
C ASP A 85 8.85 9.46 -22.88
N ASP A 86 9.74 10.40 -22.55
CA ASP A 86 10.03 10.80 -21.19
C ASP A 86 10.60 12.23 -21.12
N ILE A 87 10.51 12.83 -19.94
CA ILE A 87 11.16 14.08 -19.58
C ILE A 87 12.01 13.82 -18.35
N ILE A 88 13.29 14.17 -18.42
CA ILE A 88 14.24 14.06 -17.32
C ILE A 88 14.44 15.44 -16.72
N VAL A 89 14.15 15.58 -15.43
CA VAL A 89 14.33 16.83 -14.67
C VAL A 89 15.33 16.60 -13.55
N LYS A 90 16.43 17.31 -13.56
CA LYS A 90 17.52 17.15 -12.58
C LYS A 90 17.97 15.69 -12.42
N ASN A 91 18.16 15.00 -13.54
CA ASN A 91 18.52 13.57 -13.61
C ASN A 91 17.42 12.61 -13.13
N ILE A 92 16.19 13.08 -12.90
CA ILE A 92 15.06 12.25 -12.48
C ILE A 92 14.10 12.05 -13.64
N SER A 93 13.83 10.82 -14.01
CA SER A 93 12.82 10.43 -15.00
C SER A 93 11.41 10.69 -14.45
N LEU A 94 10.61 11.50 -15.13
CA LEU A 94 9.21 11.72 -14.77
C LEU A 94 8.38 10.44 -14.99
N LYS A 95 8.70 9.67 -16.03
CA LYS A 95 8.03 8.40 -16.32
C LYS A 95 8.25 7.38 -15.20
N GLU A 96 9.49 7.22 -14.74
CA GLU A 96 9.80 6.33 -13.63
C GLU A 96 9.17 6.81 -12.32
N THR A 97 9.20 8.11 -12.04
CA THR A 97 8.55 8.71 -10.88
C THR A 97 7.05 8.45 -10.89
N ALA A 98 6.38 8.58 -12.03
CA ALA A 98 4.95 8.28 -12.17
C ALA A 98 4.65 6.80 -11.92
N ARG A 99 5.48 5.88 -12.43
CA ARG A 99 5.36 4.44 -12.19
C ARG A 99 5.53 4.10 -10.70
N ASN A 100 6.54 4.67 -10.07
CA ASN A 100 6.80 4.47 -8.64
C ASN A 100 5.67 5.03 -7.77
N LYS A 101 5.07 6.15 -8.14
CA LYS A 101 3.89 6.69 -7.46
C LYS A 101 2.72 5.71 -7.53
N ALA A 102 2.44 5.14 -8.70
CA ALA A 102 1.39 4.14 -8.87
C ALA A 102 1.65 2.89 -8.03
N LEU A 103 2.88 2.38 -8.01
CA LEU A 103 3.27 1.23 -7.18
C LEU A 103 3.13 1.54 -5.67
N THR A 104 3.52 2.71 -5.24
CA THR A 104 3.39 3.15 -3.84
C THR A 104 1.93 3.17 -3.40
N GLN A 105 1.03 3.71 -4.23
CA GLN A 105 -0.40 3.72 -3.93
C GLN A 105 -0.98 2.31 -3.84
N ASN A 106 -0.56 1.39 -4.71
CA ASN A 106 -0.96 -0.01 -4.63
C ASN A 106 -0.51 -0.67 -3.33
N ARG A 107 0.73 -0.43 -2.91
CA ARG A 107 1.28 -0.95 -1.66
C ARG A 107 0.53 -0.41 -0.45
N ILE A 108 0.27 0.89 -0.41
CA ILE A 108 -0.51 1.52 0.66
C ILE A 108 -1.89 0.86 0.74
N THR A 109 -2.61 0.76 -0.38
CA THR A 109 -3.94 0.17 -0.43
C THR A 109 -3.95 -1.28 0.05
N SER A 110 -3.01 -2.09 -0.43
CA SER A 110 -2.91 -3.50 -0.04
C SER A 110 -2.68 -3.69 1.46
N LEU A 111 -1.84 -2.87 2.07
CA LEU A 111 -1.56 -2.95 3.50
C LEU A 111 -2.74 -2.42 4.33
N PHE A 112 -3.40 -1.35 3.91
CA PHE A 112 -4.63 -0.86 4.57
C PHE A 112 -5.76 -1.89 4.54
N GLN A 113 -5.86 -2.71 3.50
CA GLN A 113 -6.84 -3.79 3.41
C GLN A 113 -6.65 -4.88 4.47
N LEU A 114 -5.52 -4.92 5.15
CA LEU A 114 -5.28 -5.83 6.28
C LEU A 114 -5.84 -5.30 7.61
N ILE A 115 -6.26 -4.03 7.67
CA ILE A 115 -6.90 -3.47 8.86
C ILE A 115 -8.24 -4.15 9.08
N VAL A 116 -8.49 -4.55 10.32
CA VAL A 116 -9.79 -5.13 10.72
C VAL A 116 -10.73 -3.99 11.09
N PRO A 117 -11.85 -3.78 10.36
CA PRO A 117 -12.80 -2.73 10.68
C PRO A 117 -13.59 -3.06 11.94
N GLU A 118 -14.09 -2.04 12.64
CA GLU A 118 -15.03 -2.24 13.75
C GLU A 118 -16.39 -2.76 13.27
N ASP A 119 -16.87 -2.28 12.12
CA ASP A 119 -18.07 -2.80 11.48
C ASP A 119 -17.75 -4.15 10.79
N PRO A 120 -18.27 -5.28 11.31
CA PRO A 120 -17.97 -6.60 10.75
C PRO A 120 -18.58 -6.81 9.35
N ASN A 121 -19.51 -5.97 8.92
CA ASN A 121 -20.13 -6.03 7.60
C ASN A 121 -19.38 -5.22 6.53
N PHE A 122 -18.40 -4.40 6.95
CA PHE A 122 -17.59 -3.65 6.01
C PHE A 122 -16.49 -4.53 5.39
N ASP A 123 -16.44 -4.54 4.07
CA ASP A 123 -15.43 -5.31 3.33
C ASP A 123 -14.23 -4.44 2.99
N MET A 124 -13.15 -4.58 3.77
CA MET A 124 -11.89 -3.84 3.56
C MET A 124 -11.23 -4.13 2.21
N SER A 125 -11.56 -5.23 1.55
CA SER A 125 -11.01 -5.53 0.22
C SER A 125 -11.53 -4.58 -0.88
N THR A 126 -12.58 -3.85 -0.59
CA THR A 126 -13.21 -2.91 -1.55
C THR A 126 -12.65 -1.50 -1.49
N ILE A 127 -11.85 -1.15 -0.46
CA ILE A 127 -11.30 0.20 -0.36
C ILE A 127 -10.31 0.49 -1.49
N THR A 128 -10.30 1.73 -1.92
CA THR A 128 -9.39 2.25 -2.94
C THR A 128 -8.37 3.21 -2.32
N TYR A 129 -7.32 3.56 -3.07
CA TYR A 129 -6.39 4.58 -2.62
C TYR A 129 -7.08 5.93 -2.38
N ALA A 130 -8.08 6.28 -3.20
CA ALA A 130 -8.85 7.51 -3.01
C ALA A 130 -9.53 7.58 -1.64
N ASP A 131 -10.11 6.46 -1.19
CA ASP A 131 -10.72 6.37 0.14
C ASP A 131 -9.71 6.62 1.26
N ILE A 132 -8.48 6.11 1.08
CA ILE A 132 -7.39 6.31 2.04
C ILE A 132 -6.96 7.77 2.04
N ASP A 133 -6.75 8.36 0.88
CA ASP A 133 -6.24 9.71 0.70
C ASP A 133 -7.22 10.78 1.23
N GLU A 134 -8.52 10.52 1.14
CA GLU A 134 -9.55 11.38 1.71
C GLU A 134 -9.55 11.40 3.26
N ASN A 135 -9.04 10.35 3.90
CA ASN A 135 -9.12 10.19 5.36
C ASN A 135 -7.77 10.32 6.07
N PHE A 136 -6.65 10.12 5.37
CA PHE A 136 -5.32 10.10 5.98
C PHE A 136 -4.34 10.98 5.22
N PRO A 137 -3.69 11.96 5.87
CA PRO A 137 -2.56 12.67 5.29
C PRO A 137 -1.44 11.68 4.88
N PHE A 138 -0.72 12.01 3.81
CA PHE A 138 0.28 11.09 3.24
C PHE A 138 1.34 10.60 4.23
N ASN A 139 1.84 11.49 5.11
CA ASN A 139 2.78 11.09 6.15
C ASN A 139 2.20 10.06 7.12
N VAL A 140 0.91 10.19 7.47
CA VAL A 140 0.20 9.21 8.32
C VAL A 140 0.00 7.89 7.58
N GLN A 141 -0.30 7.94 6.28
CA GLN A 141 -0.36 6.72 5.46
C GLN A 141 0.95 5.95 5.51
N ILE A 142 2.08 6.64 5.38
CA ILE A 142 3.42 6.01 5.43
C ILE A 142 3.69 5.42 6.83
N GLU A 143 3.43 6.16 7.90
CA GLU A 143 3.58 5.64 9.26
C GLU A 143 2.74 4.39 9.49
N LEU A 144 1.47 4.40 9.05
CA LEU A 144 0.58 3.24 9.17
C LEU A 144 1.10 2.01 8.42
N ILE A 145 1.52 2.17 7.16
CA ILE A 145 2.01 1.02 6.41
C ILE A 145 3.33 0.47 6.95
N GLU A 146 4.17 1.30 7.54
CA GLU A 146 5.38 0.86 8.23
C GLU A 146 5.05 0.03 9.47
N GLU A 147 4.11 0.47 10.29
CA GLU A 147 3.65 -0.29 11.46
C GLU A 147 2.93 -1.59 11.05
N ILE A 148 2.08 -1.56 10.04
CA ILE A 148 1.43 -2.77 9.51
C ILE A 148 2.49 -3.77 9.02
N ALA A 149 3.48 -3.31 8.26
CA ALA A 149 4.57 -4.16 7.76
C ALA A 149 5.37 -4.82 8.90
N LYS A 150 5.63 -4.09 9.98
CA LYS A 150 6.25 -4.66 11.19
C LYS A 150 5.38 -5.74 11.84
N VAL A 151 4.09 -5.44 12.01
CA VAL A 151 3.12 -6.34 12.67
C VAL A 151 2.95 -7.66 11.93
N ILE A 152 2.95 -7.64 10.60
CA ILE A 152 2.83 -8.85 9.78
C ILE A 152 4.15 -9.61 9.62
N SER A 153 5.26 -9.03 10.04
CA SER A 153 6.58 -9.68 9.97
C SER A 153 6.63 -10.94 10.84
N PRO A 154 7.26 -12.03 10.36
CA PRO A 154 7.47 -13.25 11.17
C PRO A 154 8.26 -13.01 12.46
N SER A 155 9.10 -11.99 12.49
CA SER A 155 9.93 -11.62 13.64
C SER A 155 9.20 -10.73 14.66
N TYR A 156 7.96 -10.33 14.36
CA TYR A 156 7.20 -9.45 15.26
C TYR A 156 6.87 -10.14 16.58
N THR A 157 7.23 -9.48 17.67
CA THR A 157 6.84 -9.90 19.02
C THR A 157 5.84 -8.87 19.55
N GLN A 158 4.61 -9.30 19.75
CA GLN A 158 3.59 -8.44 20.37
C GLN A 158 3.97 -8.20 21.82
N ASN A 159 4.18 -6.95 22.22
CA ASN A 159 4.28 -6.58 23.61
C ASN A 159 2.94 -6.89 24.27
N LYS A 160 2.86 -8.01 24.97
CA LYS A 160 1.76 -8.24 25.89
C LYS A 160 1.94 -7.18 26.97
N GLY A 161 1.04 -6.19 26.98
CA GLY A 161 1.06 -5.13 27.99
C GLY A 161 1.27 -5.70 29.38
N LYS A 162 2.13 -5.06 30.15
CA LYS A 162 2.35 -5.41 31.55
C LYS A 162 1.08 -5.13 32.34
#